data_a14522e7ab2cb55ddea467e78757423e
#
_entry.id   a14522e7ab2cb55ddea467e78757423e
#
_cell.length_a   1.000
_cell.length_b   1.000
_cell.length_c   1.000
_cell.angle_alpha   90.00
_cell.angle_beta   90.00
_cell.angle_gamma   90.00
#
_symmetry.space_group_name_H-M   'P 1'
#
loop_
_entity.id
_entity.type
_entity.pdbx_description
1 polymer ?
#
loop_
_entity_poly.entity_id
_entity_poly.type
_entity_poly.pdbx_seq_one_letter_code
_entity_poly.pdbx_strand_id
1 'polypeptide(L)' 'MPEIEITEECRALIAAEFPFEETVRRLRNGEWQMKIDAETWRRLQKVRRHGETISDCIIRVIIVSQHRRGLR' A
#
# COMPACT_ATOMS: atom_id res chain seq x y z
N MET A 1 -2.01 15.77 3.55
CA MET A 1 -2.10 14.29 3.47
C MET A 1 -0.71 13.73 3.20
N PRO A 2 -0.30 12.72 3.96
CA PRO A 2 1.00 12.11 3.71
C PRO A 2 1.10 11.50 2.32
N GLU A 3 2.30 11.58 1.75
CA GLU A 3 2.60 10.94 0.49
C GLU A 3 3.56 9.80 0.74
N ILE A 4 3.34 8.68 0.08
CA ILE A 4 4.21 7.52 0.16
C ILE A 4 4.69 7.12 -1.22
N GLU A 5 5.86 6.50 -1.27
CA GLU A 5 6.38 5.92 -2.50
C GLU A 5 6.21 4.42 -2.43
N ILE A 6 5.62 3.84 -3.46
CA ILE A 6 5.33 2.41 -3.51
C ILE A 6 5.90 1.82 -4.79
N THR A 7 6.20 0.52 -4.74
CA THR A 7 6.69 -0.20 -5.90
C THR A 7 5.55 -0.50 -6.87
N GLU A 8 5.89 -0.83 -8.12
CA GLU A 8 4.90 -1.23 -9.12
C GLU A 8 4.10 -2.43 -8.64
N GLU A 9 4.74 -3.39 -7.99
CA GLU A 9 4.06 -4.57 -7.46
C GLU A 9 3.00 -4.16 -6.43
N CYS A 10 3.36 -3.25 -5.52
CA CYS A 10 2.44 -2.75 -4.51
C CYS A 10 1.27 -2.02 -5.15
N ARG A 11 1.56 -1.15 -6.12
CA ARG A 11 0.52 -0.41 -6.84
C ARG A 11 -0.47 -1.35 -7.53
N ALA A 12 0.05 -2.36 -8.22
CA ALA A 12 -0.79 -3.32 -8.94
C ALA A 12 -1.70 -4.08 -7.97
N LEU A 13 -1.18 -4.45 -6.82
CA LEU A 13 -1.94 -5.16 -5.82
C LEU A 13 -3.06 -4.28 -5.24
N ILE A 14 -2.76 -3.02 -4.96
CA ILE A 14 -3.77 -2.07 -4.49
C ILE A 14 -4.86 -1.90 -5.55
N ALA A 15 -4.47 -1.75 -6.80
CA ALA A 15 -5.43 -1.55 -7.90
C ALA A 15 -6.35 -2.76 -8.08
N ALA A 16 -5.85 -3.96 -7.83
CA ALA A 16 -6.65 -5.18 -7.93
C ALA A 16 -7.68 -5.29 -6.81
N GLU A 17 -7.39 -4.74 -5.63
CA GLU A 17 -8.25 -4.87 -4.46
C GLU A 17 -9.20 -3.68 -4.27
N PHE A 18 -8.76 -2.50 -4.61
CA PHE A 18 -9.50 -1.27 -4.34
C PHE A 18 -9.55 -0.41 -5.59
N PRO A 19 -10.75 0.07 -5.98
CA PRO A 19 -10.80 1.12 -6.96
C PRO A 19 -10.16 2.36 -6.33
N PHE A 20 -9.06 2.83 -6.88
CA PHE A 20 -8.47 4.07 -6.39
C PHE A 20 -8.46 5.11 -7.49
N GLU A 21 -8.68 6.34 -7.06
CA GLU A 21 -8.70 7.46 -7.96
C GLU A 21 -7.29 7.87 -8.37
N GLU A 22 -7.22 8.86 -9.24
CA GLU A 22 -5.97 9.31 -9.83
C GLU A 22 -5.10 10.12 -8.86
N THR A 23 -4.92 9.60 -7.64
CA THR A 23 -4.00 10.19 -6.67
C THR A 23 -2.62 9.57 -6.77
N VAL A 24 -2.44 8.66 -7.71
CA VAL A 24 -1.19 7.92 -7.88
C VAL A 24 -0.45 8.46 -9.09
N ARG A 25 0.84 8.75 -8.92
CA ARG A 25 1.67 9.31 -9.97
C ARG A 25 2.94 8.50 -10.12
N ARG A 26 3.31 8.19 -11.36
CA ARG A 26 4.53 7.44 -11.64
C ARG A 26 5.75 8.34 -11.48
N LEU A 27 6.77 7.83 -10.81
CA LEU A 27 8.03 8.52 -10.61
C LEU A 27 9.07 8.05 -11.63
N ARG A 28 10.15 8.84 -11.77
CA ARG A 28 11.21 8.53 -12.73
C ARG A 28 11.93 7.22 -12.45
N ASN A 29 12.01 6.83 -11.19
CA ASN A 29 12.70 5.60 -10.78
C ASN A 29 11.84 4.34 -10.98
N GLY A 30 10.66 4.47 -11.57
CA GLY A 30 9.75 3.34 -11.78
C GLY A 30 8.82 3.07 -10.61
N GLU A 31 8.99 3.78 -9.51
CA GLU A 31 8.07 3.67 -8.38
C GLU A 31 6.88 4.61 -8.57
N TRP A 32 5.94 4.51 -7.69
CA TRP A 32 4.74 5.33 -7.72
C TRP A 32 4.60 6.15 -6.45
N GLN A 33 4.12 7.37 -6.59
CA GLN A 33 3.81 8.22 -5.45
C GLN A 33 2.31 8.22 -5.24
N MET A 34 1.89 8.01 -4.00
CA MET A 34 0.48 7.90 -3.66
C MET A 34 0.19 8.74 -2.42
N LYS A 35 -0.94 9.43 -2.42
CA LYS A 35 -1.41 10.15 -1.23
C LYS A 35 -2.32 9.24 -0.43
N ILE A 36 -2.13 9.25 0.87
CA ILE A 36 -2.99 8.51 1.81
C ILE A 36 -3.44 9.46 2.91
N ASP A 37 -4.54 9.13 3.57
CA ASP A 37 -5.00 9.96 4.67
C ASP A 37 -4.15 9.70 5.92
N ALA A 38 -4.23 10.63 6.87
CA ALA A 38 -3.41 10.55 8.07
C ALA A 38 -3.76 9.34 8.94
N GLU A 39 -5.01 8.93 8.95
CA GLU A 39 -5.43 7.77 9.72
C GLU A 39 -4.84 6.50 9.15
N THR A 40 -4.90 6.32 7.83
CA THR A 40 -4.30 5.18 7.16
C THR A 40 -2.80 5.13 7.41
N TRP A 41 -2.14 6.27 7.31
CA TRP A 41 -0.71 6.38 7.59
C TRP A 41 -0.38 5.89 9.01
N ARG A 42 -1.15 6.35 10.00
CA ARG A 42 -0.93 5.92 11.40
C ARG A 42 -1.14 4.43 11.58
N ARG A 43 -2.17 3.87 10.95
CA ARG A 43 -2.43 2.43 11.02
C ARG A 43 -1.29 1.62 10.41
N LEU A 44 -0.76 2.07 9.28
CA LEU A 44 0.39 1.40 8.66
C LEU A 44 1.62 1.45 9.57
N GLN A 45 1.87 2.59 10.24
CA GLN A 45 2.99 2.69 11.17
C GLN A 45 2.85 1.73 12.35
N LYS A 46 1.62 1.49 12.81
CA LYS A 46 1.38 0.56 13.92
C LYS A 46 1.65 -0.89 13.54
N VAL A 47 1.34 -1.29 12.31
CA VAL A 47 1.49 -2.68 11.89
C VAL A 47 2.79 -2.96 11.16
N ARG A 48 3.52 -1.92 10.78
CA ARG A 48 4.78 -2.08 10.07
C ARG A 48 5.83 -2.72 10.98
N ARG A 49 6.50 -3.73 10.45
CA ARG A 49 7.55 -4.43 11.18
C ARG A 49 8.87 -3.66 11.06
N HIS A 50 9.75 -3.89 12.02
CA HIS A 50 11.07 -3.27 11.99
C HIS A 50 11.81 -3.64 10.71
N GLY A 51 12.34 -2.64 9.99
CA GLY A 51 13.05 -2.85 8.75
C GLY A 51 12.19 -3.07 7.52
N GLU A 52 10.87 -3.12 7.69
CA GLU A 52 9.94 -3.31 6.58
C GLU A 52 9.70 -1.99 5.86
N THR A 53 9.72 -2.01 4.52
CA THR A 53 9.35 -0.82 3.74
C THR A 53 7.84 -0.63 3.78
N ILE A 54 7.39 0.57 3.43
CA ILE A 54 5.95 0.85 3.34
C ILE A 54 5.29 -0.06 2.30
N SER A 55 5.93 -0.26 1.15
CA SER A 55 5.40 -1.16 0.12
C SER A 55 5.24 -2.58 0.63
N ASP A 56 6.26 -3.12 1.29
CA ASP A 56 6.21 -4.46 1.84
C ASP A 56 5.14 -4.60 2.91
N CYS A 57 4.97 -3.57 3.72
CA CYS A 57 3.93 -3.54 4.74
C CYS A 57 2.54 -3.61 4.10
N ILE A 58 2.29 -2.79 3.09
CA ILE A 58 1.01 -2.75 2.39
C ILE A 58 0.73 -4.09 1.71
N ILE A 59 1.72 -4.62 1.01
CA ILE A 59 1.58 -5.92 0.33
C ILE A 59 1.22 -7.01 1.34
N ARG A 60 1.92 -7.05 2.47
CA ARG A 60 1.66 -8.04 3.51
C ARG A 60 0.24 -7.92 4.05
N VAL A 61 -0.20 -6.71 4.35
CA VAL A 61 -1.54 -6.46 4.88
C VAL A 61 -2.62 -6.90 3.88
N ILE A 62 -2.44 -6.60 2.62
CA ILE A 62 -3.39 -6.99 1.57
C ILE A 62 -3.44 -8.51 1.42
N ILE A 63 -2.30 -9.17 1.38
CA ILE A 63 -2.23 -10.63 1.25
C ILE A 63 -2.90 -11.31 2.43
N VAL A 64 -2.65 -10.85 3.64
CA VAL A 64 -3.29 -11.40 4.84
C VAL A 64 -4.80 -11.22 4.77
N SER A 65 -5.25 -10.06 4.33
CA SER A 65 -6.68 -9.77 4.17
C SER A 65 -7.34 -10.70 3.13
N GLN A 66 -6.67 -10.91 1.99
CA GLN A 66 -7.13 -11.82 0.95
C GLN A 66 -7.23 -13.26 1.49
N HIS A 67 -6.23 -13.68 2.21
CA HIS A 67 -6.18 -15.02 2.78
C HIS A 67 -7.35 -15.25 3.76
N ARG A 68 -7.62 -14.27 4.61
CA ARG A 68 -8.74 -14.35 5.54
C ARG A 68 -10.08 -14.49 4.83
N ARG A 69 -10.27 -13.74 3.74
CA ARG A 69 -11.49 -13.81 2.95
C ARG A 69 -11.66 -15.16 2.26
N GLY A 70 -10.56 -15.81 1.94
CA GLY A 70 -10.56 -17.12 1.32
C GLY A 70 -10.81 -18.28 2.27
N LEU A 71 -10.75 -18.03 3.57
CA LEU A 71 -10.83 -19.06 4.59
C LEU A 71 -12.22 -19.27 5.18
N ARG A 72 -13.23 -18.93 4.49
CA ARG A 72 -14.59 -19.13 5.00
C ARG A 72 -14.93 -20.60 5.17
#